data_cd1b13c6895677ea5f9ff81e5a9a3c71
#
_entry.id   cd1b13c6895677ea5f9ff81e5a9a3c71
#
_cell.length_a   1.000
_cell.length_b   1.000
_cell.length_c   1.000
_cell.angle_alpha   90.00
_cell.angle_beta   90.00
_cell.angle_gamma   90.00
#
_symmetry.space_group_name_H-M   'P 1'
#
loop_
_entity.id
_entity.type
_entity.pdbx_description
1 polymer ?
#
loop_
_entity_poly.entity_id
_entity_poly.type
_entity_poly.pdbx_seq_one_letter_code
_entity_poly.pdbx_strand_id
1 'polypeptide(L)'
;MSTAAGIEPGQKAPFFQLPNANNSIGNEILSLSDIIGANGAVITFTCNHCPYVVGSESRIEEMAKKATKNNIGFVGINSNDPIKYESDSWANMVKRASKGMSYAYLHDEDQSVATIYGAERTPEFYLLDSSGIVVYRGRLDDSPRDPAHATTSELSDAIDSILSGKEIIENRTQSIGCSVKWKV
;
A
#
# COMPACT_ATOMS: atom_id res chain seq x y z
N MET A 1 -11.78 19.20 -4.95
CA MET A 1 -12.61 18.32 -5.79
C MET A 1 -12.98 17.12 -4.97
N SER A 2 -14.26 16.77 -4.88
CA SER A 2 -14.69 15.57 -4.20
C SER A 2 -14.11 14.37 -4.95
N THR A 3 -13.21 13.67 -4.32
CA THR A 3 -12.79 12.37 -4.82
C THR A 3 -14.03 11.47 -4.85
N ALA A 4 -14.22 10.77 -5.95
CA ALA A 4 -15.21 9.70 -5.99
C ALA A 4 -14.98 8.83 -4.75
N ALA A 5 -16.06 8.46 -4.09
CA ALA A 5 -15.96 7.57 -2.94
C ALA A 5 -15.13 6.35 -3.34
N GLY A 6 -13.95 6.17 -2.71
CA GLY A 6 -13.07 5.06 -2.99
C GLY A 6 -13.67 3.75 -2.52
N ILE A 7 -12.94 2.67 -2.75
CA ILE A 7 -13.39 1.35 -2.32
C ILE A 7 -13.28 1.22 -0.79
N GLU A 8 -14.29 0.64 -0.22
CA GLU A 8 -14.43 0.43 1.22
C GLU A 8 -14.46 -1.08 1.56
N PRO A 9 -14.26 -1.46 2.83
CA PRO A 9 -14.42 -2.84 3.25
C PRO A 9 -15.74 -3.46 2.78
N GLY A 10 -15.66 -4.68 2.25
CA GLY A 10 -16.78 -5.39 1.64
C GLY A 10 -16.89 -5.23 0.12
N GLN A 11 -16.16 -4.30 -0.48
CA GLN A 11 -16.14 -4.08 -1.92
C GLN A 11 -14.97 -4.80 -2.59
N LYS A 12 -15.15 -5.16 -3.85
CA LYS A 12 -14.09 -5.79 -4.64
C LYS A 12 -13.07 -4.74 -5.10
N ALA A 13 -11.81 -5.07 -4.91
CA ALA A 13 -10.72 -4.21 -5.37
C ALA A 13 -10.67 -4.17 -6.90
N PRO A 14 -10.63 -2.97 -7.51
CA PRO A 14 -10.49 -2.81 -8.95
C PRO A 14 -9.20 -3.41 -9.48
N PHE A 15 -9.27 -4.01 -10.66
CA PHE A 15 -8.11 -4.53 -11.37
C PHE A 15 -7.16 -3.41 -11.74
N PHE A 16 -5.86 -3.70 -11.68
CA PHE A 16 -4.82 -2.84 -12.22
C PHE A 16 -3.68 -3.66 -12.81
N GLN A 17 -2.90 -3.05 -13.65
CA GLN A 17 -1.66 -3.59 -14.22
C GLN A 17 -0.68 -2.43 -14.40
N LEU A 18 0.44 -2.47 -13.71
CA LEU A 18 1.37 -1.35 -13.60
C LEU A 18 2.83 -1.82 -13.73
N PRO A 19 3.73 -0.94 -14.21
CA PRO A 19 5.15 -1.22 -14.25
C PRO A 19 5.73 -1.29 -12.83
N ASN A 20 6.65 -2.23 -12.64
CA ASN A 20 7.30 -2.53 -11.37
C ASN A 20 8.73 -1.99 -11.37
N ALA A 21 9.01 -1.06 -10.49
CA ALA A 21 10.34 -0.46 -10.32
C ALA A 21 11.29 -1.33 -9.49
N ASN A 22 10.81 -2.38 -8.85
CA ASN A 22 11.65 -3.29 -8.07
C ASN A 22 12.00 -4.55 -8.86
N ASN A 23 13.10 -4.50 -9.59
CA ASN A 23 13.57 -5.58 -10.45
C ASN A 23 13.93 -6.87 -9.70
N SER A 24 14.10 -6.81 -8.39
CA SER A 24 14.42 -7.98 -7.55
C SER A 24 13.18 -8.75 -7.12
N ILE A 25 12.00 -8.16 -7.25
CA ILE A 25 10.74 -8.73 -6.75
C ILE A 25 9.69 -8.72 -7.88
N GLY A 26 9.41 -9.90 -8.42
CA GLY A 26 8.38 -10.06 -9.44
C GLY A 26 8.81 -9.62 -10.85
N ASN A 27 7.86 -9.62 -11.76
CA ASN A 27 8.07 -9.25 -13.16
C ASN A 27 8.09 -7.73 -13.37
N GLU A 28 8.52 -7.30 -14.55
CA GLU A 28 8.56 -5.88 -14.94
C GLU A 28 7.19 -5.20 -14.93
N ILE A 29 6.14 -5.95 -15.19
CA ILE A 29 4.75 -5.52 -15.12
C ILE A 29 4.00 -6.49 -14.24
N LEU A 30 3.24 -5.97 -13.27
CA LEU A 30 2.43 -6.78 -12.37
C LEU A 30 0.98 -6.31 -12.36
N SER A 31 0.08 -7.28 -12.36
CA SER A 31 -1.35 -7.05 -12.19
C SER A 31 -1.80 -7.39 -10.76
N LEU A 32 -2.99 -6.94 -10.39
CA LEU A 32 -3.59 -7.31 -9.11
C LEU A 32 -3.65 -8.83 -8.92
N SER A 33 -3.99 -9.59 -9.96
CA SER A 33 -4.05 -11.05 -9.91
C SER A 33 -2.69 -11.71 -9.67
N ASP A 34 -1.59 -11.08 -10.10
CA ASP A 34 -0.24 -11.57 -9.82
C ASP A 34 0.15 -11.37 -8.35
N ILE A 35 -0.48 -10.43 -7.68
CA ILE A 35 -0.14 -10.01 -6.31
C ILE A 35 -0.94 -10.79 -5.28
N ILE A 36 -2.22 -11.06 -5.54
CA ILE A 36 -3.09 -11.75 -4.58
C ILE A 36 -2.56 -13.15 -4.33
N GLY A 37 -2.12 -13.40 -3.09
CA GLY A 37 -1.68 -14.71 -2.62
C GLY A 37 -2.84 -15.60 -2.16
N ALA A 38 -2.51 -16.80 -1.70
CA ALA A 38 -3.51 -17.78 -1.23
C ALA A 38 -4.37 -17.24 -0.08
N ASN A 39 -3.83 -16.33 0.73
CA ASN A 39 -4.52 -15.73 1.88
C ASN A 39 -4.87 -14.25 1.70
N GLY A 40 -4.65 -13.68 0.53
CA GLY A 40 -5.00 -12.30 0.23
C GLY A 40 -3.84 -11.43 -0.22
N ALA A 41 -3.98 -10.12 -0.09
CA ALA A 41 -2.95 -9.15 -0.45
C ALA A 41 -3.06 -7.86 0.35
N VAL A 42 -1.93 -7.21 0.57
CA VAL A 42 -1.85 -5.83 1.06
C VAL A 42 -1.42 -4.93 -0.10
N ILE A 43 -2.17 -3.87 -0.33
CA ILE A 43 -1.82 -2.80 -1.25
C ILE A 43 -1.58 -1.55 -0.42
N THR A 44 -0.40 -0.94 -0.55
CA THR A 44 -0.12 0.35 0.08
C THR A 44 0.15 1.42 -0.98
N PHE A 45 -0.61 2.51 -0.92
CA PHE A 45 -0.25 3.72 -1.65
C PHE A 45 0.84 4.43 -0.87
N THR A 46 1.99 4.62 -1.49
CA THR A 46 3.21 5.08 -0.83
C THR A 46 4.00 6.03 -1.74
N CYS A 47 5.08 6.58 -1.26
CA CYS A 47 5.94 7.47 -2.02
C CYS A 47 7.36 7.46 -1.46
N ASN A 48 8.28 8.22 -2.08
CA ASN A 48 9.68 8.20 -1.69
C ASN A 48 10.06 9.23 -0.62
N HIS A 49 9.32 10.33 -0.52
CA HIS A 49 9.77 11.49 0.27
C HIS A 49 8.88 11.86 1.45
N CYS A 50 7.68 11.29 1.57
CA CYS A 50 6.76 11.65 2.64
C CYS A 50 7.34 11.26 4.02
N PRO A 51 7.41 12.18 4.99
CA PRO A 51 7.92 11.87 6.34
C PRO A 51 7.18 10.74 7.04
N TYR A 52 5.89 10.58 6.76
CA TYR A 52 5.06 9.51 7.32
C TYR A 52 5.39 8.15 6.71
N VAL A 53 5.84 8.12 5.46
CA VAL A 53 6.35 6.90 4.82
C VAL A 53 7.76 6.60 5.32
N VAL A 54 8.66 7.58 5.28
CA VAL A 54 10.05 7.43 5.72
C VAL A 54 10.13 6.99 7.19
N GLY A 55 9.32 7.60 8.06
CA GLY A 55 9.25 7.24 9.48
C GLY A 55 8.66 5.85 9.74
N SER A 56 7.96 5.27 8.77
CA SER A 56 7.34 3.95 8.87
C SER A 56 8.07 2.86 8.07
N GLU A 57 9.12 3.19 7.33
CA GLU A 57 9.76 2.25 6.38
C GLU A 57 10.10 0.89 7.00
N SER A 58 10.73 0.87 8.16
CA SER A 58 11.11 -0.39 8.80
C SER A 58 9.89 -1.23 9.18
N ARG A 59 8.83 -0.59 9.67
CA ARG A 59 7.58 -1.27 10.04
C ARG A 59 6.79 -1.74 8.82
N ILE A 60 6.83 -1.00 7.73
CA ILE A 60 6.25 -1.42 6.44
C ILE A 60 7.00 -2.65 5.92
N GLU A 61 8.34 -2.66 5.98
CA GLU A 61 9.15 -3.81 5.61
C GLU A 61 8.84 -5.05 6.47
N GLU A 62 8.72 -4.88 7.78
CA GLU A 62 8.31 -5.95 8.69
C GLU A 62 6.93 -6.51 8.31
N MET A 63 6.01 -5.63 7.99
CA MET A 63 4.66 -6.00 7.59
C MET A 63 4.65 -6.76 6.25
N ALA A 64 5.46 -6.31 5.28
CA ALA A 64 5.62 -6.99 4.01
C ALA A 64 6.19 -8.41 4.18
N LYS A 65 7.18 -8.57 5.04
CA LYS A 65 7.76 -9.88 5.35
C LYS A 65 6.76 -10.79 6.07
N LYS A 66 6.00 -10.25 7.03
CA LYS A 66 4.93 -10.97 7.73
C LYS A 66 3.87 -11.45 6.75
N ALA A 67 3.41 -10.58 5.87
CA ALA A 67 2.40 -10.91 4.86
C ALA A 67 2.91 -12.01 3.91
N THR A 68 4.08 -11.83 3.33
CA THR A 68 4.67 -12.77 2.38
C THR A 68 4.88 -14.14 3.01
N LYS A 69 5.37 -14.21 4.24
CA LYS A 69 5.55 -15.46 4.99
C LYS A 69 4.23 -16.22 5.18
N ASN A 70 3.11 -15.51 5.20
CA ASN A 70 1.79 -16.07 5.41
C ASN A 70 0.95 -16.13 4.12
N ASN A 71 1.58 -16.15 2.95
CA ASN A 71 0.93 -16.23 1.64
C ASN A 71 -0.07 -15.09 1.38
N ILE A 72 0.21 -13.92 1.92
CA ILE A 72 -0.47 -12.66 1.62
C ILE A 72 0.48 -11.85 0.75
N GLY A 73 0.07 -11.49 -0.46
CA GLY A 73 0.85 -10.63 -1.34
C GLY A 73 1.04 -9.25 -0.71
N PHE A 74 2.10 -8.55 -1.10
CA PHE A 74 2.36 -7.18 -0.65
C PHE A 74 2.90 -6.34 -1.79
N VAL A 75 2.32 -5.17 -2.01
CA VAL A 75 2.73 -4.27 -3.08
C VAL A 75 2.64 -2.81 -2.62
N GLY A 76 3.62 -2.02 -3.01
CA GLY A 76 3.56 -0.56 -2.93
C GLY A 76 3.20 0.05 -4.27
N ILE A 77 2.37 1.08 -4.28
CA ILE A 77 1.99 1.84 -5.48
C ILE A 77 2.32 3.31 -5.22
N ASN A 78 3.12 3.91 -6.10
CA ASN A 78 3.43 5.33 -6.08
C ASN A 78 2.63 6.02 -7.20
N SER A 79 1.73 6.90 -6.79
CA SER A 79 0.85 7.67 -7.69
C SER A 79 1.13 9.16 -7.66
N ASN A 80 2.18 9.61 -6.97
CA ASN A 80 2.52 11.02 -6.90
C ASN A 80 2.95 11.56 -8.27
N ASP A 81 2.62 12.81 -8.55
CA ASP A 81 3.04 13.49 -9.78
C ASP A 81 4.58 13.58 -9.86
N PRO A 82 5.23 12.83 -10.77
CA PRO A 82 6.70 12.78 -10.82
C PRO A 82 7.31 14.02 -11.49
N ILE A 83 6.52 14.84 -12.15
CA ILE A 83 6.99 16.06 -12.81
C ILE A 83 7.17 17.15 -11.75
N LYS A 84 6.18 17.32 -10.90
CA LYS A 84 6.22 18.31 -9.83
C LYS A 84 7.04 17.84 -8.63
N TYR A 85 7.10 16.54 -8.40
CA TYR A 85 7.82 15.91 -7.28
C TYR A 85 8.83 14.89 -7.83
N GLU A 86 9.96 15.38 -8.31
CA GLU A 86 11.00 14.56 -8.94
C GLU A 86 11.50 13.42 -8.05
N SER A 87 11.44 13.60 -6.72
CA SER A 87 11.77 12.53 -5.77
C SER A 87 10.92 11.27 -5.95
N ASP A 88 9.75 11.39 -6.59
CA ASP A 88 8.84 10.29 -6.90
C ASP A 88 8.88 9.86 -8.37
N SER A 89 9.91 10.27 -9.10
CA SER A 89 10.14 9.81 -10.48
C SER A 89 10.44 8.32 -10.56
N TRP A 90 10.23 7.74 -11.73
CA TRP A 90 10.58 6.34 -11.99
C TRP A 90 12.02 6.02 -11.59
N ALA A 91 13.00 6.86 -11.99
CA ALA A 91 14.40 6.65 -11.66
C ALA A 91 14.64 6.62 -10.14
N ASN A 92 13.97 7.49 -9.40
CA ASN A 92 14.06 7.53 -7.94
C ASN A 92 13.33 6.36 -7.27
N MET A 93 12.24 5.87 -7.85
CA MET A 93 11.59 4.64 -7.41
C MET A 93 12.52 3.42 -7.56
N VAL A 94 13.15 3.27 -8.73
CA VAL A 94 14.13 2.20 -8.98
C VAL A 94 15.29 2.29 -7.99
N LYS A 95 15.81 3.48 -7.78
CA LYS A 95 16.91 3.72 -6.82
C LYS A 95 16.52 3.33 -5.40
N ARG A 96 15.31 3.69 -4.96
CA ARG A 96 14.81 3.31 -3.63
C ARG A 96 14.65 1.79 -3.51
N ALA A 97 14.03 1.16 -4.50
CA ALA A 97 13.83 -0.29 -4.50
C ALA A 97 15.14 -1.06 -4.45
N SER A 98 16.18 -0.56 -5.12
CA SER A 98 17.53 -1.18 -5.15
C SER A 98 18.23 -1.22 -3.79
N LYS A 99 17.72 -0.48 -2.81
CA LYS A 99 18.29 -0.46 -1.45
C LYS A 99 17.79 -1.62 -0.58
N GLY A 100 17.10 -2.60 -1.15
CA GLY A 100 16.67 -3.80 -0.44
C GLY A 100 15.18 -3.85 -0.07
N MET A 101 14.33 -3.15 -0.80
CA MET A 101 12.87 -3.23 -0.62
C MET A 101 12.38 -4.66 -0.85
N SER A 102 11.63 -5.23 0.09
CA SER A 102 11.20 -6.62 0.06
C SER A 102 9.88 -6.87 -0.67
N TYR A 103 9.30 -5.86 -1.30
CA TYR A 103 8.03 -5.95 -2.02
C TYR A 103 8.09 -5.23 -3.36
N ALA A 104 7.20 -5.60 -4.28
CA ALA A 104 7.06 -4.94 -5.57
C ALA A 104 6.66 -3.47 -5.40
N TYR A 105 7.19 -2.61 -6.27
CA TYR A 105 6.98 -1.16 -6.20
C TYR A 105 6.49 -0.64 -7.55
N LEU A 106 5.19 -0.41 -7.65
CA LEU A 106 4.52 -0.11 -8.90
C LEU A 106 4.33 1.39 -9.11
N HIS A 107 4.43 1.82 -10.37
CA HIS A 107 4.25 3.21 -10.75
C HIS A 107 2.89 3.44 -11.41
N ASP A 108 2.03 4.17 -10.72
CA ASP A 108 0.73 4.63 -11.20
C ASP A 108 0.86 6.06 -11.73
N GLU A 109 1.57 6.18 -12.88
CA GLU A 109 1.96 7.50 -13.43
C GLU A 109 0.77 8.36 -13.82
N ASP A 110 -0.28 7.77 -14.38
CA ASP A 110 -1.49 8.49 -14.79
C ASP A 110 -2.48 8.71 -13.64
N GLN A 111 -2.20 8.16 -12.46
CA GLN A 111 -3.00 8.29 -11.24
C GLN A 111 -4.37 7.63 -11.30
N SER A 112 -4.59 6.78 -12.29
CA SER A 112 -5.89 6.11 -12.49
C SER A 112 -6.20 5.13 -11.36
N VAL A 113 -5.19 4.41 -10.86
CA VAL A 113 -5.37 3.42 -9.79
C VAL A 113 -5.64 4.12 -8.47
N ALA A 114 -4.87 5.14 -8.09
CA ALA A 114 -5.14 5.92 -6.89
C ALA A 114 -6.54 6.54 -6.92
N THR A 115 -6.98 7.01 -8.09
CA THR A 115 -8.30 7.60 -8.27
C THR A 115 -9.40 6.59 -8.03
N ILE A 116 -9.33 5.41 -8.65
CA ILE A 116 -10.39 4.41 -8.54
C ILE A 116 -10.43 3.76 -7.15
N TYR A 117 -9.26 3.62 -6.49
CA TYR A 117 -9.18 3.14 -5.11
C TYR A 117 -9.63 4.21 -4.10
N GLY A 118 -9.63 5.47 -4.49
CA GLY A 118 -9.94 6.59 -3.60
C GLY A 118 -8.83 6.87 -2.60
N ALA A 119 -7.58 6.57 -2.95
CA ALA A 119 -6.43 6.83 -2.10
C ALA A 119 -6.29 8.34 -1.84
N GLU A 120 -6.19 8.72 -0.57
CA GLU A 120 -6.14 10.12 -0.15
C GLU A 120 -4.75 10.52 0.35
N ARG A 121 -4.05 9.59 0.97
CA ARG A 121 -2.80 9.84 1.70
C ARG A 121 -1.76 8.78 1.40
N THR A 122 -0.50 9.10 1.76
CA THR A 122 0.61 8.14 1.78
C THR A 122 1.25 8.15 3.17
N PRO A 123 1.42 6.97 3.82
CA PRO A 123 0.95 5.66 3.37
C PRO A 123 -0.54 5.43 3.67
N GLU A 124 -1.22 4.76 2.77
CA GLU A 124 -2.59 4.27 2.98
C GLU A 124 -2.65 2.80 2.59
N PHE A 125 -3.32 1.97 3.37
CA PHE A 125 -3.29 0.51 3.24
C PHE A 125 -4.67 -0.04 2.93
N TYR A 126 -4.69 -1.05 2.04
CA TYR A 126 -5.84 -1.87 1.73
C TYR A 126 -5.45 -3.33 1.91
N LEU A 127 -6.15 -4.06 2.78
CA LEU A 127 -5.99 -5.49 2.92
C LEU A 127 -7.14 -6.18 2.20
N LEU A 128 -6.80 -7.10 1.31
CA LEU A 128 -7.74 -7.90 0.52
C LEU A 128 -7.73 -9.34 1.01
N ASP A 129 -8.88 -10.00 0.97
CA ASP A 129 -8.93 -11.45 1.09
C ASP A 129 -8.50 -12.15 -0.21
N SER A 130 -8.50 -13.48 -0.23
CA SER A 130 -8.09 -14.28 -1.39
C SER A 130 -9.01 -14.11 -2.60
N SER A 131 -10.21 -13.57 -2.42
CA SER A 131 -11.16 -13.26 -3.49
C SER A 131 -11.03 -11.83 -4.02
N GLY A 132 -10.11 -11.04 -3.46
CA GLY A 132 -9.91 -9.65 -3.84
C GLY A 132 -10.91 -8.69 -3.22
N ILE A 133 -11.60 -9.09 -2.17
CA ILE A 133 -12.53 -8.22 -1.41
C ILE A 133 -11.72 -7.47 -0.35
N VAL A 134 -11.95 -6.16 -0.26
CA VAL A 134 -11.34 -5.33 0.78
C VAL A 134 -11.90 -5.73 2.14
N VAL A 135 -11.02 -6.10 3.06
CA VAL A 135 -11.38 -6.48 4.44
C VAL A 135 -10.86 -5.49 5.47
N TYR A 136 -9.91 -4.64 5.09
CA TYR A 136 -9.42 -3.53 5.90
C TYR A 136 -8.97 -2.38 5.00
N ARG A 137 -9.24 -1.15 5.41
CA ARG A 137 -8.68 0.06 4.79
C ARG A 137 -8.29 1.07 5.86
N GLY A 138 -7.09 1.63 5.75
CA GLY A 138 -6.67 2.69 6.64
C GLY A 138 -5.17 2.75 6.87
N ARG A 139 -4.80 2.97 8.12
CA ARG A 139 -3.43 3.23 8.57
C ARG A 139 -2.67 1.97 8.97
N LEU A 140 -1.35 2.08 9.01
CA LEU A 140 -0.44 1.06 9.57
C LEU A 140 -0.62 0.95 11.09
N ASP A 141 -0.49 2.10 11.74
CA ASP A 141 -0.62 2.31 13.19
C ASP A 141 -0.97 3.79 13.47
N ASP A 142 -1.04 4.16 14.74
CA ASP A 142 -1.41 5.51 15.17
C ASP A 142 -0.23 6.50 15.22
N SER A 143 1.00 6.06 14.90
CA SER A 143 2.18 6.93 14.96
C SER A 143 3.19 6.65 13.83
N PRO A 144 2.82 6.95 12.57
CA PRO A 144 3.69 6.61 11.42
C PRO A 144 5.03 7.34 11.41
N ARG A 145 5.14 8.52 12.01
CA ARG A 145 6.39 9.28 12.07
C ARG A 145 7.35 8.83 13.15
N ASP A 146 6.83 8.28 14.23
CA ASP A 146 7.63 7.92 15.41
C ASP A 146 7.21 6.56 15.96
N PRO A 147 8.00 5.50 15.70
CA PRO A 147 7.68 4.16 16.17
C PRO A 147 7.64 4.03 17.69
N ALA A 148 8.36 4.88 18.41
CA ALA A 148 8.37 4.86 19.87
C ALA A 148 7.04 5.28 20.50
N HIS A 149 6.20 6.02 19.77
CA HIS A 149 4.90 6.49 20.22
C HIS A 149 3.73 5.68 19.68
N ALA A 150 3.99 4.64 18.88
CA ALA A 150 2.94 3.78 18.36
C ALA A 150 2.32 2.96 19.49
N THR A 151 0.99 3.07 19.66
CA THR A 151 0.22 2.34 20.67
C THR A 151 -0.74 1.34 20.03
N THR A 152 -0.94 1.40 18.72
CA THR A 152 -1.81 0.51 17.95
C THR A 152 -1.06 -0.08 16.76
N SER A 153 -1.64 -1.09 16.14
CA SER A 153 -1.09 -1.76 14.95
C SER A 153 -2.22 -2.39 14.12
N GLU A 154 -3.15 -1.55 13.66
CA GLU A 154 -4.42 -2.01 13.07
C GLU A 154 -4.22 -2.87 11.83
N LEU A 155 -3.23 -2.57 10.98
CA LEU A 155 -2.95 -3.41 9.82
C LEU A 155 -2.47 -4.80 10.23
N SER A 156 -1.55 -4.87 11.21
CA SER A 156 -1.05 -6.14 11.73
C SER A 156 -2.17 -6.97 12.37
N ASP A 157 -3.03 -6.32 13.16
CA ASP A 157 -4.17 -6.96 13.80
C ASP A 157 -5.18 -7.49 12.77
N ALA A 158 -5.40 -6.74 11.69
CA ALA A 158 -6.26 -7.16 10.60
C ALA A 158 -5.70 -8.41 9.88
N ILE A 159 -4.39 -8.44 9.63
CA ILE A 159 -3.71 -9.60 9.05
C ILE A 159 -3.86 -10.82 9.96
N ASP A 160 -3.63 -10.66 11.25
CA ASP A 160 -3.79 -11.73 12.23
C ASP A 160 -5.22 -12.27 12.27
N SER A 161 -6.20 -11.39 12.15
CA SER A 161 -7.61 -11.78 12.12
C SER A 161 -7.95 -12.64 10.91
N ILE A 162 -7.54 -12.25 9.70
CA ILE A 162 -7.82 -13.08 8.52
C ILE A 162 -7.09 -14.43 8.54
N LEU A 163 -5.86 -14.46 9.06
CA LEU A 163 -5.10 -15.70 9.20
C LEU A 163 -5.71 -16.65 10.24
N SER A 164 -6.42 -16.12 11.23
CA SER A 164 -7.11 -16.89 12.26
C SER A 164 -8.56 -17.21 11.92
N GLY A 165 -9.06 -16.77 10.75
CA GLY A 165 -10.47 -16.93 10.36
C GLY A 165 -11.42 -16.10 11.21
N LYS A 166 -10.95 -15.04 11.85
CA LYS A 166 -11.74 -14.13 12.70
C LYS A 166 -12.17 -12.90 11.92
N GLU A 167 -13.31 -12.33 12.33
CA GLU A 167 -13.76 -11.04 11.83
C GLU A 167 -12.81 -9.92 12.27
N ILE A 168 -12.54 -8.99 11.36
CA ILE A 168 -11.80 -7.77 11.65
C ILE A 168 -12.74 -6.76 12.28
N ILE A 169 -12.61 -6.53 13.57
CA ILE A 169 -13.52 -5.64 14.32
C ILE A 169 -13.36 -4.19 13.86
N GLU A 170 -12.10 -3.71 13.76
CA GLU A 170 -11.79 -2.37 13.27
C GLU A 170 -11.28 -2.46 11.83
N ASN A 171 -12.21 -2.58 10.90
CA ASN A 171 -11.91 -2.79 9.47
C ASN A 171 -11.70 -1.48 8.69
N ARG A 172 -11.89 -0.33 9.32
CA ARG A 172 -11.73 0.99 8.71
C ARG A 172 -11.14 1.98 9.70
N THR A 173 -9.96 2.50 9.39
CA THR A 173 -9.35 3.62 10.11
C THR A 173 -9.05 4.75 9.13
N GLN A 174 -8.88 5.95 9.62
CA GLN A 174 -8.42 7.06 8.79
C GLN A 174 -6.91 6.93 8.57
N SER A 175 -6.46 6.97 7.33
CA SER A 175 -5.04 6.98 7.00
C SER A 175 -4.38 8.25 7.58
N ILE A 176 -3.14 8.09 8.05
CA ILE A 176 -2.32 9.19 8.57
C ILE A 176 -1.12 9.35 7.65
N GLY A 177 -1.04 10.49 6.99
CA GLY A 177 0.04 10.73 6.03
C GLY A 177 -0.11 12.06 5.29
N CYS A 178 0.81 12.28 4.36
CA CYS A 178 0.72 13.39 3.42
C CYS A 178 -0.34 13.09 2.35
N SER A 179 -0.98 14.12 1.82
CA SER A 179 -1.90 13.93 0.69
C SER A 179 -1.17 13.36 -0.54
N VAL A 180 -1.86 12.54 -1.31
CA VAL A 180 -1.41 12.14 -2.65
C VAL A 180 -1.18 13.39 -3.49
N LYS A 181 -0.09 13.42 -4.25
CA LYS A 181 0.30 14.59 -5.05
C LYS A 181 -0.30 14.45 -6.45
N TRP A 182 -1.49 15.00 -6.58
CA TRP A 182 -2.24 14.93 -7.84
C TRP A 182 -1.64 15.83 -8.92
N LYS A 183 -1.71 15.36 -10.16
CA LYS A 183 -1.47 16.20 -11.35
C LYS A 183 -2.54 17.30 -11.42
N VAL A 184 -2.12 18.47 -11.85
CA VAL A 184 -3.01 19.63 -11.95
C VAL A 184 -3.53 19.75 -13.39
#